data_3f8dd6a9c5eac846663ea32cd45d6c00
#
_entry.id   3f8dd6a9c5eac846663ea32cd45d6c00
#
_cell.length_a   1.000
_cell.length_b   1.000
_cell.length_c   1.000
_cell.angle_alpha   90.00
_cell.angle_beta   90.00
_cell.angle_gamma   90.00
#
_symmetry.space_group_name_H-M   'P 1'
#
loop_
_entity.id
_entity.type
_entity.pdbx_description
1 polymer ?
#
loop_
_entity_poly.entity_id
_entity_poly.type
_entity_poly.pdbx_seq_one_letter_code
_entity_poly.pdbx_strand_id
1 'polypeptide(L)'
;MFMNIAISKDWKNITLISKGWSSDKKYLVETANGEFQLLRISDIEEYETKKKEYEIITKYSQLGISMSMPIEFGTCNEDKNVYMLLSWIEGRDLEEVLPELSEQEQYKLGRQAGIILRKIHSIPLDSADVPATTKREKKLMQLARYEESDVRISGDEIAVAYVKDNINSIWNKTPMYMHGDFHPGNLIYMPDRNIGVIDFNRWEVGDPYEEFYKLESFGVEISVPYCIGQIDSYFNDDVPEDFWTANAVYVAQASLFSIKWAEKFGQDEIDGM
;
A
#
# COMPACT_ATOMS: atom_id res chain seq x y z
N MET A 1 27.87 8.12 8.98
CA MET A 1 26.75 7.18 8.80
C MET A 1 26.07 7.37 7.45
N PHE A 2 26.13 8.56 6.85
CA PHE A 2 25.50 8.87 5.55
C PHE A 2 26.54 9.31 4.52
N MET A 3 27.67 8.58 4.47
CA MET A 3 28.75 8.87 3.52
C MET A 3 28.27 8.66 2.08
N ASN A 4 28.70 9.58 1.22
CA ASN A 4 28.39 9.60 -0.21
C ASN A 4 26.97 10.04 -0.59
N ILE A 5 26.16 10.56 0.35
CA ILE A 5 24.93 11.26 0.00
C ILE A 5 25.27 12.75 -0.15
N ALA A 6 25.35 13.25 -1.38
CA ALA A 6 25.87 14.58 -1.66
C ALA A 6 25.03 15.70 -0.99
N ILE A 7 23.70 15.57 -1.04
CA ILE A 7 22.75 16.52 -0.46
C ILE A 7 22.77 16.54 1.09
N SER A 8 23.40 15.53 1.72
CA SER A 8 23.46 15.45 3.20
C SER A 8 24.19 16.63 3.85
N LYS A 9 24.94 17.43 3.10
CA LYS A 9 25.62 18.65 3.57
C LYS A 9 24.64 19.74 4.00
N ASP A 10 23.43 19.70 3.46
CA ASP A 10 22.36 20.65 3.73
C ASP A 10 21.42 20.19 4.84
N TRP A 11 21.71 19.06 5.48
CA TRP A 11 20.89 18.51 6.55
C TRP A 11 21.28 19.08 7.91
N LYS A 12 20.27 19.57 8.64
CA LYS A 12 20.42 20.17 9.99
C LYS A 12 20.19 19.14 11.08
N ASN A 13 19.11 18.35 10.94
CA ASN A 13 18.75 17.30 11.90
C ASN A 13 18.37 16.01 11.15
N ILE A 14 18.65 14.87 11.80
CA ILE A 14 18.28 13.55 11.29
C ILE A 14 17.74 12.73 12.45
N THR A 15 16.49 12.30 12.37
CA THR A 15 15.82 11.56 13.43
C THR A 15 15.36 10.20 12.89
N LEU A 16 15.73 9.11 13.59
CA LEU A 16 15.28 7.75 13.22
C LEU A 16 13.77 7.61 13.44
N ILE A 17 13.06 7.08 12.45
CA ILE A 17 11.65 6.71 12.53
C ILE A 17 11.60 5.22 12.85
N SER A 18 11.04 4.87 14.01
CA SER A 18 10.90 3.48 14.46
C SER A 18 9.57 2.82 14.05
N LYS A 19 8.60 3.61 13.52
CA LYS A 19 7.28 3.13 13.06
C LYS A 19 7.40 2.42 11.71
N GLY A 20 6.75 1.27 11.57
CA GLY A 20 6.59 0.54 10.30
C GLY A 20 7.23 -0.85 10.29
N TRP A 21 6.80 -1.69 9.34
CA TRP A 21 7.14 -3.11 9.22
C TRP A 21 8.25 -3.39 8.17
N SER A 22 8.76 -2.35 7.52
CA SER A 22 9.80 -2.47 6.50
C SER A 22 11.16 -2.75 7.13
N SER A 23 12.01 -3.53 6.44
CA SER A 23 13.43 -3.71 6.78
C SER A 23 14.26 -2.43 6.59
N ASP A 24 13.73 -1.45 5.88
CA ASP A 24 14.40 -0.17 5.62
C ASP A 24 14.58 0.62 6.91
N LYS A 25 15.76 1.21 7.09
CA LYS A 25 15.94 2.27 8.09
C LYS A 25 15.37 3.57 7.55
N LYS A 26 14.35 4.10 8.22
CA LYS A 26 13.66 5.33 7.85
C LYS A 26 14.12 6.49 8.75
N TYR A 27 14.39 7.65 8.16
CA TYR A 27 14.81 8.84 8.90
C TYR A 27 14.01 10.05 8.44
N LEU A 28 13.54 10.84 9.41
CA LEU A 28 13.08 12.21 9.16
C LEU A 28 14.31 13.11 9.11
N VAL A 29 14.47 13.81 8.01
CA VAL A 29 15.55 14.76 7.78
C VAL A 29 14.98 16.17 7.75
N GLU A 30 15.55 17.08 8.56
CA GLU A 30 15.30 18.51 8.48
C GLU A 30 16.45 19.16 7.72
N THR A 31 16.16 19.85 6.63
CA THR A 31 17.15 20.60 5.85
C THR A 31 17.50 21.95 6.51
N ALA A 32 18.57 22.58 6.07
CA ALA A 32 18.96 23.92 6.53
C ALA A 32 17.88 24.99 6.26
N ASN A 33 17.04 24.78 5.25
CA ASN A 33 15.91 25.68 4.91
C ASN A 33 14.64 25.39 5.73
N GLY A 34 14.66 24.39 6.62
CA GLY A 34 13.52 24.01 7.44
C GLY A 34 12.51 23.09 6.73
N GLU A 35 12.83 22.56 5.55
CA GLU A 35 12.02 21.56 4.87
C GLU A 35 12.26 20.17 5.47
N PHE A 36 11.23 19.33 5.46
CA PHE A 36 11.33 17.94 5.89
C PHE A 36 11.39 16.98 4.72
N GLN A 37 12.18 15.92 4.89
CA GLN A 37 12.37 14.86 3.89
C GLN A 37 12.37 13.49 4.59
N LEU A 38 11.98 12.46 3.85
CA LEU A 38 12.08 11.06 4.26
C LEU A 38 13.29 10.41 3.60
N LEU A 39 14.28 10.03 4.40
CA LEU A 39 15.40 9.21 3.93
C LEU A 39 15.14 7.75 4.29
N ARG A 40 15.17 6.89 3.28
CA ARG A 40 15.12 5.42 3.44
C ARG A 40 16.46 4.83 3.05
N ILE A 41 16.97 3.90 3.87
CA ILE A 41 18.24 3.20 3.63
C ILE A 41 17.97 1.70 3.73
N SER A 42 18.35 0.99 2.69
CA SER A 42 18.24 -0.47 2.57
C SER A 42 19.61 -1.11 2.31
N ASP A 43 19.70 -2.41 2.39
CA ASP A 43 20.89 -3.15 2.00
C ASP A 43 21.16 -3.01 0.49
N ILE A 44 22.42 -3.08 0.08
CA ILE A 44 22.80 -2.98 -1.33
C ILE A 44 22.24 -4.13 -2.17
N GLU A 45 21.98 -5.28 -1.57
CA GLU A 45 21.35 -6.43 -2.23
C GLU A 45 19.94 -6.10 -2.76
N GLU A 46 19.26 -5.09 -2.19
CA GLU A 46 17.96 -4.62 -2.63
C GLU A 46 18.01 -3.54 -3.73
N TYR A 47 19.19 -3.20 -4.26
CA TYR A 47 19.37 -2.06 -5.16
C TYR A 47 18.39 -2.08 -6.34
N GLU A 48 18.27 -3.19 -7.07
CA GLU A 48 17.40 -3.27 -8.27
C GLU A 48 15.91 -3.14 -7.87
N THR A 49 15.51 -3.73 -6.75
CA THR A 49 14.14 -3.61 -6.23
C THR A 49 13.81 -2.16 -5.84
N LYS A 50 14.72 -1.50 -5.11
CA LYS A 50 14.54 -0.11 -4.69
C LYS A 50 14.63 0.88 -5.85
N LYS A 51 15.46 0.60 -6.83
CA LYS A 51 15.53 1.38 -8.07
C LYS A 51 14.20 1.34 -8.82
N LYS A 52 13.63 0.14 -8.96
CA LYS A 52 12.33 -0.01 -9.61
C LYS A 52 11.22 0.68 -8.81
N GLU A 53 11.22 0.58 -7.48
CA GLU A 53 10.30 1.33 -6.60
C GLU A 53 10.42 2.85 -6.85
N TYR A 54 11.64 3.39 -6.92
CA TYR A 54 11.88 4.81 -7.18
C TYR A 54 11.39 5.24 -8.57
N GLU A 55 11.59 4.40 -9.59
CA GLU A 55 11.09 4.65 -10.95
C GLU A 55 9.55 4.71 -10.98
N ILE A 56 8.87 3.83 -10.23
CA ILE A 56 7.40 3.84 -10.12
C ILE A 56 6.90 5.07 -9.34
N ILE A 57 7.53 5.43 -8.23
CA ILE A 57 7.22 6.66 -7.51
C ILE A 57 7.38 7.88 -8.44
N THR A 58 8.41 7.88 -9.28
CA THR A 58 8.64 8.93 -10.28
C THR A 58 7.51 8.99 -11.33
N LYS A 59 6.98 7.85 -11.76
CA LYS A 59 5.80 7.82 -12.63
C LYS A 59 4.56 8.39 -11.92
N TYR A 60 4.31 7.98 -10.67
CA TYR A 60 3.17 8.45 -9.88
C TYR A 60 3.24 9.96 -9.60
N SER A 61 4.44 10.52 -9.44
CA SER A 61 4.62 11.95 -9.19
C SER A 61 4.10 12.86 -10.32
N GLN A 62 3.86 12.32 -11.52
CA GLN A 62 3.32 13.06 -12.67
C GLN A 62 1.78 13.14 -12.66
N LEU A 63 1.10 12.48 -11.72
CA LEU A 63 -0.37 12.39 -11.68
C LEU A 63 -1.06 13.63 -11.10
N GLY A 64 -0.30 14.59 -10.58
CA GLY A 64 -0.88 15.75 -9.89
C GLY A 64 -1.67 15.36 -8.65
N ILE A 65 -1.21 14.35 -7.92
CA ILE A 65 -1.69 13.98 -6.58
C ILE A 65 -0.68 14.43 -5.53
N SER A 66 -1.15 14.72 -4.33
CA SER A 66 -0.25 14.97 -3.19
C SER A 66 0.34 13.64 -2.74
N MET A 67 1.65 13.51 -2.80
CA MET A 67 2.36 12.29 -2.43
C MET A 67 3.80 12.59 -2.02
N SER A 68 4.45 11.63 -1.37
CA SER A 68 5.90 11.69 -1.16
C SER A 68 6.62 11.71 -2.50
N MET A 69 7.16 12.88 -2.86
CA MET A 69 7.80 13.13 -4.18
C MET A 69 9.24 12.59 -4.18
N PRO A 70 9.69 11.95 -5.27
CA PRO A 70 11.08 11.50 -5.40
C PRO A 70 12.03 12.69 -5.50
N ILE A 71 13.12 12.66 -4.70
CA ILE A 71 14.15 13.71 -4.69
C ILE A 71 15.46 13.15 -5.22
N GLU A 72 15.97 12.08 -4.61
CA GLU A 72 17.26 11.49 -4.98
C GLU A 72 17.27 10.00 -4.70
N PHE A 73 18.00 9.26 -5.53
CA PHE A 73 18.22 7.82 -5.37
C PHE A 73 19.69 7.51 -5.69
N GLY A 74 20.32 6.63 -4.93
CA GLY A 74 21.70 6.24 -5.16
C GLY A 74 22.23 5.26 -4.13
N THR A 75 23.56 5.11 -4.13
CA THR A 75 24.27 4.29 -3.14
C THR A 75 24.95 5.17 -2.09
N CYS A 76 25.15 4.61 -0.90
CA CYS A 76 25.82 5.29 0.19
C CYS A 76 26.64 4.32 1.04
N ASN A 77 27.40 4.86 2.02
CA ASN A 77 28.21 4.09 2.94
C ASN A 77 29.22 3.16 2.22
N GLU A 78 29.97 3.71 1.25
CA GLU A 78 30.94 2.97 0.44
C GLU A 78 30.27 1.85 -0.39
N ASP A 79 29.13 2.16 -0.99
CA ASP A 79 28.32 1.25 -1.80
C ASP A 79 27.81 0.00 -1.07
N LYS A 80 27.73 0.06 0.27
CA LYS A 80 27.14 -1.02 1.08
C LYS A 80 25.61 -0.91 1.23
N ASN A 81 25.07 0.27 0.94
CA ASN A 81 23.65 0.54 1.07
C ASN A 81 23.13 1.28 -0.16
N VAL A 82 21.84 1.11 -0.43
CA VAL A 82 21.06 1.94 -1.31
C VAL A 82 20.23 2.93 -0.48
N TYR A 83 20.09 4.15 -0.96
CA TYR A 83 19.22 5.14 -0.34
C TYR A 83 18.19 5.70 -1.31
N MET A 84 17.06 6.09 -0.76
CA MET A 84 15.98 6.80 -1.44
C MET A 84 15.59 8.00 -0.58
N LEU A 85 15.63 9.19 -1.16
CA LEU A 85 15.22 10.43 -0.52
C LEU A 85 13.92 10.91 -1.17
N LEU A 86 12.91 11.11 -0.34
CA LEU A 86 11.57 11.55 -0.74
C LEU A 86 11.19 12.82 0.00
N SER A 87 10.25 13.62 -0.53
CA SER A 87 9.65 14.69 0.23
C SER A 87 8.82 14.15 1.40
N TRP A 88 8.77 14.90 2.48
CA TRP A 88 7.87 14.66 3.60
C TRP A 88 6.49 15.26 3.30
N ILE A 89 5.43 14.60 3.71
CA ILE A 89 4.07 15.15 3.68
C ILE A 89 3.71 15.57 5.10
N GLU A 90 3.44 16.86 5.29
CA GLU A 90 2.97 17.38 6.57
C GLU A 90 1.48 17.04 6.77
N GLY A 91 1.13 16.62 7.98
CA GLY A 91 -0.23 16.29 8.36
C GLY A 91 -0.28 15.26 9.48
N ARG A 92 -1.46 14.66 9.64
CA ARG A 92 -1.72 13.58 10.59
C ARG A 92 -2.08 12.31 9.82
N ASP A 93 -1.78 11.16 10.38
CA ASP A 93 -2.20 9.89 9.82
C ASP A 93 -3.73 9.88 9.65
N LEU A 94 -4.23 9.57 8.45
CA LEU A 94 -5.66 9.64 8.16
C LEU A 94 -6.47 8.68 9.03
N GLU A 95 -5.89 7.52 9.36
CA GLU A 95 -6.52 6.53 10.25
C GLU A 95 -6.84 7.09 11.64
N GLU A 96 -5.99 8.01 12.16
CA GLU A 96 -6.20 8.66 13.45
C GLU A 96 -7.24 9.78 13.37
N VAL A 97 -7.34 10.44 12.22
CA VAL A 97 -8.22 11.60 12.02
C VAL A 97 -9.66 11.18 11.70
N LEU A 98 -9.87 10.13 10.92
CA LEU A 98 -11.20 9.70 10.48
C LEU A 98 -12.21 9.57 11.63
N PRO A 99 -11.89 8.92 12.77
CA PRO A 99 -12.84 8.80 13.87
C PRO A 99 -13.24 10.13 14.54
N GLU A 100 -12.45 11.20 14.36
CA GLU A 100 -12.72 12.54 14.90
C GLU A 100 -13.69 13.35 14.03
N LEU A 101 -13.95 12.91 12.79
CA LEU A 101 -14.74 13.63 11.79
C LEU A 101 -16.18 13.15 11.74
N SER A 102 -17.06 14.00 11.20
CA SER A 102 -18.44 13.58 10.87
C SER A 102 -18.44 12.55 9.74
N GLU A 103 -19.45 11.67 9.70
CA GLU A 103 -19.65 10.68 8.63
C GLU A 103 -19.61 11.31 7.23
N GLN A 104 -20.16 12.51 7.09
CA GLN A 104 -20.14 13.23 5.83
C GLN A 104 -18.72 13.65 5.41
N GLU A 105 -17.87 14.04 6.35
CA GLU A 105 -16.47 14.40 6.08
C GLU A 105 -15.66 13.14 5.79
N GLN A 106 -15.87 12.06 6.55
CA GLN A 106 -15.27 10.74 6.30
C GLN A 106 -15.57 10.26 4.87
N TYR A 107 -16.85 10.31 4.46
CA TYR A 107 -17.29 9.95 3.10
C TYR A 107 -16.62 10.82 2.03
N LYS A 108 -16.52 12.15 2.24
CA LYS A 108 -15.83 13.04 1.30
C LYS A 108 -14.34 12.71 1.16
N LEU A 109 -13.66 12.35 2.25
CA LEU A 109 -12.25 11.90 2.20
C LEU A 109 -12.14 10.56 1.47
N GLY A 110 -13.07 9.64 1.71
CA GLY A 110 -13.17 8.41 0.92
C GLY A 110 -13.28 8.70 -0.58
N ARG A 111 -14.14 9.64 -0.96
CA ARG A 111 -14.25 10.05 -2.38
C ARG A 111 -12.96 10.63 -2.94
N GLN A 112 -12.21 11.40 -2.15
CA GLN A 112 -10.88 11.86 -2.59
C GLN A 112 -9.93 10.67 -2.80
N ALA A 113 -9.91 9.73 -1.87
CA ALA A 113 -9.06 8.54 -1.94
C ALA A 113 -9.37 7.69 -3.20
N GLY A 114 -10.64 7.45 -3.51
CA GLY A 114 -11.02 6.69 -4.71
C GLY A 114 -10.62 7.40 -6.03
N ILE A 115 -10.73 8.73 -6.08
CA ILE A 115 -10.24 9.52 -7.22
C ILE A 115 -8.72 9.41 -7.36
N ILE A 116 -7.98 9.47 -6.25
CA ILE A 116 -6.52 9.30 -6.24
C ILE A 116 -6.14 7.90 -6.75
N LEU A 117 -6.77 6.85 -6.21
CA LEU A 117 -6.49 5.48 -6.59
C LEU A 117 -6.77 5.25 -8.08
N ARG A 118 -7.87 5.79 -8.60
CA ARG A 118 -8.18 5.73 -10.04
C ARG A 118 -7.13 6.43 -10.91
N LYS A 119 -6.54 7.55 -10.43
CA LYS A 119 -5.43 8.21 -11.13
C LYS A 119 -4.19 7.31 -11.15
N ILE A 120 -3.85 6.65 -10.03
CA ILE A 120 -2.73 5.70 -9.98
C ILE A 120 -2.95 4.58 -11.01
N HIS A 121 -4.14 3.99 -11.04
CA HIS A 121 -4.52 2.92 -11.98
C HIS A 121 -4.65 3.38 -13.45
N SER A 122 -4.68 4.69 -13.71
CA SER A 122 -4.76 5.23 -15.08
C SER A 122 -3.41 5.33 -15.79
N ILE A 123 -2.30 5.06 -15.11
CA ILE A 123 -0.96 5.12 -15.71
C ILE A 123 -0.85 4.03 -16.78
N PRO A 124 -0.42 4.37 -18.00
CA PRO A 124 -0.17 3.37 -19.04
C PRO A 124 0.87 2.35 -18.57
N LEU A 125 0.51 1.07 -18.66
CA LEU A 125 1.41 -0.01 -18.28
C LEU A 125 2.50 -0.19 -19.36
N ASP A 126 3.77 -0.18 -18.91
CA ASP A 126 4.88 -0.49 -19.81
C ASP A 126 4.82 -1.96 -20.24
N SER A 127 5.11 -2.24 -21.50
CA SER A 127 5.09 -3.60 -22.05
C SER A 127 6.04 -4.55 -21.31
N ALA A 128 7.14 -4.03 -20.77
CA ALA A 128 8.11 -4.79 -19.96
C ALA A 128 7.57 -5.16 -18.57
N ASP A 129 6.59 -4.44 -18.07
CA ASP A 129 6.00 -4.65 -16.74
C ASP A 129 4.70 -5.47 -16.81
N VAL A 130 4.22 -5.81 -18.01
CA VAL A 130 3.02 -6.65 -18.19
C VAL A 130 3.29 -8.04 -17.62
N PRO A 131 2.49 -8.54 -16.65
CA PRO A 131 2.68 -9.86 -16.09
C PRO A 131 2.49 -10.95 -17.14
N ALA A 132 3.41 -11.89 -17.22
CA ALA A 132 3.30 -13.03 -18.14
C ALA A 132 2.15 -13.97 -17.77
N THR A 133 1.77 -14.02 -16.47
CA THR A 133 0.73 -14.89 -15.95
C THR A 133 -0.11 -14.18 -14.91
N THR A 134 -1.34 -14.67 -14.70
CA THR A 134 -2.20 -14.20 -13.60
C THR A 134 -1.69 -14.73 -12.26
N LYS A 135 -2.05 -14.07 -11.17
CA LYS A 135 -1.73 -14.57 -9.81
C LYS A 135 -2.76 -15.58 -9.27
N ARG A 136 -3.75 -16.02 -10.05
CA ARG A 136 -4.76 -17.01 -9.61
C ARG A 136 -4.12 -18.26 -9.03
N GLU A 137 -3.17 -18.85 -9.75
CA GLU A 137 -2.45 -20.03 -9.28
C GLU A 137 -1.71 -19.77 -7.96
N LYS A 138 -1.08 -18.60 -7.84
CA LYS A 138 -0.43 -18.18 -6.58
C LYS A 138 -1.45 -18.11 -5.44
N LYS A 139 -2.63 -17.53 -5.68
CA LYS A 139 -3.70 -17.43 -4.66
C LYS A 139 -4.21 -18.83 -4.26
N LEU A 140 -4.40 -19.73 -5.21
CA LEU A 140 -4.76 -21.11 -4.93
C LEU A 140 -3.67 -21.86 -4.15
N MET A 141 -2.39 -21.66 -4.48
CA MET A 141 -1.29 -22.25 -3.71
C MET A 141 -1.23 -21.70 -2.27
N GLN A 142 -1.51 -20.41 -2.07
CA GLN A 142 -1.59 -19.81 -0.74
C GLN A 142 -2.75 -20.43 0.06
N LEU A 143 -3.90 -20.61 -0.57
CA LEU A 143 -5.05 -21.26 0.04
C LEU A 143 -4.74 -22.71 0.42
N ALA A 144 -4.11 -23.49 -0.47
CA ALA A 144 -3.70 -24.87 -0.17
C ALA A 144 -2.74 -24.95 1.03
N ARG A 145 -1.77 -24.02 1.11
CA ARG A 145 -0.87 -23.92 2.27
C ARG A 145 -1.60 -23.61 3.57
N TYR A 146 -2.66 -22.81 3.51
CA TYR A 146 -3.52 -22.56 4.66
C TYR A 146 -4.29 -23.82 5.05
N GLU A 147 -4.89 -24.53 4.10
CA GLU A 147 -5.64 -25.79 4.36
C GLU A 147 -4.76 -26.90 4.97
N GLU A 148 -3.48 -26.92 4.63
CA GLU A 148 -2.47 -27.85 5.16
C GLU A 148 -1.89 -27.39 6.50
N SER A 149 -2.22 -26.21 6.98
CA SER A 149 -1.70 -25.64 8.23
C SER A 149 -2.37 -26.24 9.46
N ASP A 150 -1.59 -26.41 10.52
CA ASP A 150 -2.11 -26.76 11.85
C ASP A 150 -2.87 -25.61 12.50
N VAL A 151 -2.68 -24.37 11.98
CA VAL A 151 -3.31 -23.15 12.48
C VAL A 151 -4.47 -22.78 11.55
N ARG A 152 -5.67 -23.20 11.96
CA ARG A 152 -6.92 -22.92 11.26
C ARG A 152 -7.97 -22.40 12.24
N ILE A 153 -8.88 -21.55 11.77
CA ILE A 153 -10.01 -21.07 12.57
C ILE A 153 -11.25 -21.94 12.32
N SER A 154 -12.10 -22.05 13.34
CA SER A 154 -13.36 -22.77 13.21
C SER A 154 -14.31 -22.04 12.27
N GLY A 155 -14.90 -22.75 11.31
CA GLY A 155 -15.85 -22.19 10.35
C GLY A 155 -15.21 -21.62 9.09
N ASP A 156 -13.90 -21.78 8.90
CA ASP A 156 -13.17 -21.29 7.72
C ASP A 156 -13.53 -22.02 6.43
N GLU A 157 -14.15 -23.19 6.53
CA GLU A 157 -14.59 -23.99 5.38
C GLU A 157 -15.51 -23.21 4.43
N ILE A 158 -16.30 -22.28 4.95
CA ILE A 158 -17.18 -21.43 4.14
C ILE A 158 -16.34 -20.49 3.26
N ALA A 159 -15.33 -19.83 3.85
CA ALA A 159 -14.43 -18.94 3.14
C ALA A 159 -13.56 -19.70 2.13
N VAL A 160 -13.03 -20.87 2.52
CA VAL A 160 -12.25 -21.75 1.65
C VAL A 160 -13.08 -22.18 0.43
N ALA A 161 -14.32 -22.65 0.65
CA ALA A 161 -15.23 -23.05 -0.43
C ALA A 161 -15.53 -21.87 -1.34
N TYR A 162 -15.85 -20.70 -0.76
CA TYR A 162 -16.15 -19.49 -1.53
C TYR A 162 -14.99 -19.08 -2.45
N VAL A 163 -13.75 -19.09 -1.95
CA VAL A 163 -12.57 -18.79 -2.77
C VAL A 163 -12.43 -19.78 -3.91
N LYS A 164 -12.54 -21.08 -3.64
CA LYS A 164 -12.42 -22.14 -4.67
C LYS A 164 -13.49 -22.03 -5.76
N ASP A 165 -14.73 -21.80 -5.36
CA ASP A 165 -15.87 -21.73 -6.29
C ASP A 165 -15.83 -20.46 -7.15
N ASN A 166 -15.26 -19.36 -6.63
CA ASN A 166 -15.28 -18.06 -7.29
C ASN A 166 -13.89 -17.59 -7.75
N ILE A 167 -12.85 -18.40 -7.69
CA ILE A 167 -11.47 -18.02 -8.06
C ILE A 167 -11.36 -17.48 -9.50
N ASN A 168 -12.26 -17.87 -10.39
CA ASN A 168 -12.30 -17.38 -11.77
C ASN A 168 -12.89 -15.97 -11.89
N SER A 169 -13.45 -15.38 -10.82
CA SER A 169 -13.93 -14.00 -10.85
C SER A 169 -12.79 -12.96 -10.75
N ILE A 170 -11.61 -13.35 -10.25
CA ILE A 170 -10.45 -12.47 -10.14
C ILE A 170 -9.54 -12.50 -11.37
N TRP A 171 -8.72 -11.47 -11.54
CA TRP A 171 -7.80 -11.35 -12.69
C TRP A 171 -8.49 -11.39 -14.05
N ASN A 172 -9.67 -10.79 -14.14
CA ASN A 172 -10.44 -10.65 -15.38
C ASN A 172 -10.35 -9.21 -15.94
N LYS A 173 -9.70 -8.31 -15.21
CA LYS A 173 -9.46 -6.92 -15.65
C LYS A 173 -8.06 -6.79 -16.25
N THR A 174 -7.88 -5.77 -17.08
CA THR A 174 -6.54 -5.40 -17.56
C THR A 174 -5.66 -5.08 -16.36
N PRO A 175 -4.48 -5.71 -16.24
CA PRO A 175 -3.56 -5.40 -15.17
C PRO A 175 -3.13 -3.92 -15.19
N MET A 176 -2.93 -3.35 -14.02
CA MET A 176 -2.58 -1.94 -13.83
C MET A 176 -1.45 -1.80 -12.81
N TYR A 177 -0.75 -0.67 -12.83
CA TYR A 177 0.10 -0.30 -11.70
C TYR A 177 -0.77 -0.01 -10.50
N MET A 178 -0.44 -0.62 -9.37
CA MET A 178 -1.17 -0.52 -8.11
C MET A 178 -0.28 0.10 -7.04
N HIS A 179 -0.90 0.75 -6.06
CA HIS A 179 -0.20 1.14 -4.83
C HIS A 179 0.22 -0.10 -4.02
N GLY A 180 -0.64 -1.12 -4.00
CA GLY A 180 -0.43 -2.40 -3.33
C GLY A 180 -0.67 -2.38 -1.82
N ASP A 181 -0.86 -1.19 -1.23
CA ASP A 181 -1.14 -1.02 0.21
C ASP A 181 -1.97 0.25 0.48
N PHE A 182 -2.99 0.50 -0.36
CA PHE A 182 -3.79 1.73 -0.31
C PHE A 182 -4.91 1.65 0.73
N HIS A 183 -4.64 2.14 1.94
CA HIS A 183 -5.59 2.18 3.06
C HIS A 183 -5.32 3.41 3.95
N PRO A 184 -6.21 3.77 4.91
CA PRO A 184 -6.06 4.99 5.72
C PRO A 184 -4.73 5.14 6.45
N GLY A 185 -4.07 4.05 6.87
CA GLY A 185 -2.77 4.09 7.53
C GLY A 185 -1.59 4.49 6.62
N ASN A 186 -1.78 4.50 5.29
CA ASN A 186 -0.80 4.98 4.31
C ASN A 186 -1.23 6.28 3.63
N LEU A 187 -2.15 7.01 4.27
CA LEU A 187 -2.67 8.29 3.81
C LEU A 187 -2.50 9.35 4.90
N ILE A 188 -2.18 10.56 4.49
CA ILE A 188 -1.98 11.71 5.38
C ILE A 188 -3.10 12.71 5.18
N TYR A 189 -3.78 13.08 6.27
CA TYR A 189 -4.70 14.21 6.30
C TYR A 189 -3.90 15.51 6.42
N MET A 190 -3.82 16.24 5.33
CA MET A 190 -3.01 17.45 5.21
C MET A 190 -3.72 18.68 5.82
N PRO A 191 -2.99 19.78 6.15
CA PRO A 191 -3.57 20.99 6.71
C PRO A 191 -4.65 21.65 5.84
N ASP A 192 -4.58 21.48 4.53
CA ASP A 192 -5.57 21.95 3.54
C ASP A 192 -6.78 21.03 3.40
N ARG A 193 -6.91 20.00 4.27
CA ARG A 193 -7.96 18.98 4.30
C ARG A 193 -7.99 18.05 3.08
N ASN A 194 -6.89 17.97 2.36
CA ASN A 194 -6.69 17.00 1.29
C ASN A 194 -5.92 15.77 1.78
N ILE A 195 -5.91 14.73 0.94
CA ILE A 195 -5.18 13.50 1.22
C ILE A 195 -3.83 13.52 0.51
N GLY A 196 -2.76 13.24 1.26
CA GLY A 196 -1.44 12.89 0.75
C GLY A 196 -1.20 11.38 0.79
N VAL A 197 -0.52 10.83 -0.19
CA VAL A 197 -0.25 9.38 -0.31
C VAL A 197 1.21 9.09 0.02
N ILE A 198 1.44 8.10 0.87
CA ILE A 198 2.78 7.66 1.29
C ILE A 198 2.94 6.13 1.13
N ASP A 199 4.15 5.67 1.28
CA ASP A 199 4.55 4.26 1.40
C ASP A 199 4.21 3.35 0.19
N PHE A 200 4.84 3.65 -0.95
CA PHE A 200 4.70 2.89 -2.21
C PHE A 200 5.56 1.61 -2.27
N ASN A 201 6.06 1.10 -1.15
CA ASN A 201 6.97 -0.04 -1.11
C ASN A 201 6.35 -1.38 -1.55
N ARG A 202 5.02 -1.45 -1.58
CA ARG A 202 4.25 -2.62 -2.01
C ARG A 202 3.64 -2.48 -3.40
N TRP A 203 4.08 -1.47 -4.16
CA TRP A 203 3.61 -1.31 -5.52
C TRP A 203 3.75 -2.62 -6.32
N GLU A 204 2.80 -2.88 -7.16
CA GLU A 204 2.85 -4.02 -8.07
C GLU A 204 2.02 -3.77 -9.33
N VAL A 205 2.14 -4.69 -10.30
CA VAL A 205 1.22 -4.76 -11.42
C VAL A 205 0.25 -5.90 -11.18
N GLY A 206 -1.05 -5.57 -11.14
CA GLY A 206 -2.06 -6.52 -10.72
C GLY A 206 -3.48 -6.19 -11.17
N ASP A 207 -4.41 -6.98 -10.64
CA ASP A 207 -5.84 -6.76 -10.80
C ASP A 207 -6.27 -5.57 -9.95
N PRO A 208 -6.83 -4.49 -10.55
CA PRO A 208 -7.25 -3.31 -9.81
C PRO A 208 -8.26 -3.59 -8.69
N TYR A 209 -9.03 -4.67 -8.78
CA TYR A 209 -9.99 -5.04 -7.73
C TYR A 209 -9.30 -5.60 -6.47
N GLU A 210 -8.08 -6.13 -6.61
CA GLU A 210 -7.30 -6.62 -5.46
C GLU A 210 -6.98 -5.50 -4.47
N GLU A 211 -6.82 -4.24 -4.90
CA GLU A 211 -6.52 -3.11 -4.00
C GLU A 211 -7.58 -2.92 -2.90
N PHE A 212 -8.84 -3.29 -3.18
CA PHE A 212 -9.98 -3.00 -2.31
C PHE A 212 -10.13 -3.93 -1.10
N TYR A 213 -9.47 -5.10 -1.06
CA TYR A 213 -9.51 -5.92 0.15
C TYR A 213 -8.88 -5.19 1.36
N LYS A 214 -8.03 -4.21 1.10
CA LYS A 214 -7.44 -3.36 2.13
C LYS A 214 -8.47 -2.54 2.91
N LEU A 215 -9.62 -2.24 2.32
CA LEU A 215 -10.70 -1.55 3.03
C LEU A 215 -11.30 -2.45 4.11
N GLU A 216 -11.51 -3.73 3.85
CA GLU A 216 -11.96 -4.68 4.87
C GLU A 216 -10.90 -4.89 5.96
N SER A 217 -9.63 -5.05 5.56
CA SER A 217 -8.56 -5.35 6.51
C SER A 217 -8.19 -4.16 7.40
N PHE A 218 -8.27 -2.92 6.90
CA PHE A 218 -7.70 -1.73 7.55
C PHE A 218 -8.60 -0.48 7.49
N GLY A 219 -9.78 -0.58 6.95
CA GLY A 219 -10.64 0.58 6.73
C GLY A 219 -11.97 0.53 7.47
N VAL A 220 -12.69 -0.58 7.41
CA VAL A 220 -14.08 -0.68 7.93
C VAL A 220 -14.15 -0.48 9.44
N GLU A 221 -13.16 -0.93 10.20
CA GLU A 221 -13.10 -0.72 11.66
C GLU A 221 -12.87 0.75 12.02
N ILE A 222 -12.26 1.52 11.10
CA ILE A 222 -11.97 2.95 11.29
C ILE A 222 -13.15 3.79 10.83
N SER A 223 -13.64 3.56 9.59
CA SER A 223 -14.72 4.36 8.99
C SER A 223 -15.39 3.67 7.81
N VAL A 224 -16.59 3.14 8.03
CA VAL A 224 -17.44 2.62 6.94
C VAL A 224 -17.78 3.71 5.93
N PRO A 225 -18.16 4.96 6.31
CA PRO A 225 -18.43 6.03 5.34
C PRO A 225 -17.24 6.33 4.42
N TYR A 226 -16.01 6.31 4.94
CA TYR A 226 -14.80 6.46 4.12
C TYR A 226 -14.69 5.33 3.08
N CYS A 227 -14.85 4.08 3.48
CA CYS A 227 -14.75 2.93 2.59
C CYS A 227 -15.79 3.00 1.46
N ILE A 228 -17.03 3.34 1.79
CA ILE A 228 -18.10 3.55 0.79
C ILE A 228 -17.70 4.67 -0.18
N GLY A 229 -17.25 5.81 0.33
CA GLY A 229 -16.84 6.95 -0.49
C GLY A 229 -15.69 6.60 -1.45
N GLN A 230 -14.72 5.77 -1.01
CA GLN A 230 -13.61 5.33 -1.85
C GLN A 230 -14.10 4.45 -3.01
N ILE A 231 -14.98 3.48 -2.74
CA ILE A 231 -15.56 2.62 -3.77
C ILE A 231 -16.40 3.44 -4.75
N ASP A 232 -17.35 4.23 -4.25
CA ASP A 232 -18.25 5.03 -5.10
C ASP A 232 -17.47 5.91 -6.08
N SER A 233 -16.51 6.67 -5.58
CA SER A 233 -15.77 7.60 -6.44
C SER A 233 -14.79 6.91 -7.39
N TYR A 234 -14.22 5.78 -6.99
CA TYR A 234 -13.37 5.00 -7.88
C TYR A 234 -14.14 4.53 -9.11
N PHE A 235 -15.38 4.09 -8.94
CA PHE A 235 -16.27 3.62 -10.01
C PHE A 235 -17.19 4.71 -10.61
N ASN A 236 -17.01 5.99 -10.25
CA ASN A 236 -17.89 7.10 -10.68
C ASN A 236 -19.36 6.86 -10.32
N ASP A 237 -19.62 6.38 -9.13
CA ASP A 237 -20.95 6.06 -8.58
C ASP A 237 -21.71 4.94 -9.36
N ASP A 238 -21.01 4.14 -10.17
CA ASP A 238 -21.54 3.00 -10.93
C ASP A 238 -20.66 1.76 -10.71
N VAL A 239 -20.82 1.15 -9.53
CA VAL A 239 -20.01 -0.01 -9.10
C VAL A 239 -20.40 -1.25 -9.91
N PRO A 240 -19.49 -1.87 -10.68
CA PRO A 240 -19.79 -3.05 -11.46
C PRO A 240 -20.23 -4.23 -10.58
N GLU A 241 -21.22 -4.99 -11.02
CA GLU A 241 -21.75 -6.13 -10.26
C GLU A 241 -20.67 -7.20 -9.99
N ASP A 242 -19.77 -7.43 -10.96
CA ASP A 242 -18.68 -8.41 -10.84
C ASP A 242 -17.58 -7.97 -9.84
N PHE A 243 -17.53 -6.68 -9.47
CA PHE A 243 -16.60 -6.19 -8.46
C PHE A 243 -16.83 -6.87 -7.10
N TRP A 244 -18.07 -6.99 -6.66
CA TRP A 244 -18.39 -7.53 -5.34
C TRP A 244 -17.98 -8.99 -5.17
N THR A 245 -18.19 -9.80 -6.21
CA THR A 245 -17.76 -11.20 -6.19
C THR A 245 -16.23 -11.31 -6.15
N ALA A 246 -15.54 -10.55 -6.97
CA ALA A 246 -14.08 -10.53 -7.00
C ALA A 246 -13.48 -10.00 -5.69
N ASN A 247 -14.02 -8.89 -5.16
CA ASN A 247 -13.58 -8.32 -3.89
C ASN A 247 -13.75 -9.31 -2.74
N ALA A 248 -14.89 -10.00 -2.66
CA ALA A 248 -15.12 -11.01 -1.63
C ALA A 248 -14.12 -12.19 -1.72
N VAL A 249 -13.69 -12.58 -2.93
CA VAL A 249 -12.62 -13.58 -3.10
C VAL A 249 -11.29 -13.05 -2.54
N TYR A 250 -10.93 -11.79 -2.85
CA TYR A 250 -9.70 -11.19 -2.33
C TYR A 250 -9.72 -11.04 -0.81
N VAL A 251 -10.85 -10.58 -0.24
CA VAL A 251 -11.03 -10.47 1.22
C VAL A 251 -10.89 -11.82 1.89
N ALA A 252 -11.66 -12.82 1.46
CA ALA A 252 -11.62 -14.17 2.04
C ALA A 252 -10.21 -14.77 1.95
N GLN A 253 -9.57 -14.67 0.78
CA GLN A 253 -8.23 -15.21 0.58
C GLN A 253 -7.18 -14.46 1.44
N ALA A 254 -7.27 -13.13 1.55
CA ALA A 254 -6.35 -12.34 2.37
C ALA A 254 -6.52 -12.68 3.86
N SER A 255 -7.75 -12.80 4.35
CA SER A 255 -8.04 -13.15 5.75
C SER A 255 -7.48 -14.54 6.10
N LEU A 256 -7.74 -15.55 5.28
CA LEU A 256 -7.19 -16.90 5.49
C LEU A 256 -5.65 -16.92 5.45
N PHE A 257 -5.06 -16.18 4.50
CA PHE A 257 -3.60 -16.13 4.37
C PHE A 257 -2.92 -15.32 5.47
N SER A 258 -3.59 -14.31 6.05
CA SER A 258 -3.05 -13.52 7.16
C SER A 258 -2.79 -14.38 8.39
N ILE A 259 -3.69 -15.33 8.69
CA ILE A 259 -3.53 -16.30 9.77
C ILE A 259 -2.26 -17.13 9.55
N LYS A 260 -2.07 -17.65 8.34
CA LYS A 260 -0.85 -18.42 7.98
C LYS A 260 0.42 -17.55 8.05
N TRP A 261 0.31 -16.29 7.69
CA TRP A 261 1.42 -15.35 7.77
C TRP A 261 1.79 -15.03 9.21
N ALA A 262 0.81 -14.95 10.11
CA ALA A 262 0.99 -14.65 11.52
C ALA A 262 1.71 -15.76 12.31
N GLU A 263 1.66 -17.03 11.85
CA GLU A 263 2.31 -18.16 12.51
C GLU A 263 3.77 -17.89 12.94
N LYS A 264 4.53 -17.22 12.07
CA LYS A 264 5.96 -16.93 12.33
C LYS A 264 6.20 -15.90 13.44
N PHE A 265 5.15 -15.19 13.86
CA PHE A 265 5.25 -14.16 14.91
C PHE A 265 4.67 -14.62 16.26
N GLY A 266 4.01 -15.80 16.31
CA GLY A 266 3.50 -16.41 17.53
C GLY A 266 1.99 -16.31 17.71
N GLN A 267 1.49 -16.90 18.80
CA GLN A 267 0.05 -17.06 19.04
C GLN A 267 -0.69 -15.73 19.21
N ASP A 268 -0.08 -14.75 19.88
CA ASP A 268 -0.71 -13.44 20.11
C ASP A 268 -1.03 -12.73 18.79
N GLU A 269 -0.17 -12.88 17.76
CA GLU A 269 -0.41 -12.31 16.44
C GLU A 269 -1.49 -13.09 15.67
N ILE A 270 -1.52 -14.43 15.82
CA ILE A 270 -2.58 -15.27 15.22
C ILE A 270 -3.94 -14.88 15.78
N ASP A 271 -4.03 -14.68 17.10
CA ASP A 271 -5.28 -14.34 17.79
C ASP A 271 -5.76 -12.91 17.45
N GLY A 272 -4.86 -12.06 16.95
CA GLY A 272 -5.15 -10.70 16.47
C GLY A 272 -5.60 -10.59 15.01
N MET A 273 -5.47 -11.69 14.23
CA MET A 273 -5.83 -11.73 12.80
C MET A 273 -7.28 -12.21 12.59
#